data_38e4e93b0ede5fdc7a769fd69ef0102e
#
_entry.id   38e4e93b0ede5fdc7a769fd69ef0102e
#
_cell.length_a   1.000
_cell.length_b   1.000
_cell.length_c   1.000
_cell.angle_alpha   90.00
_cell.angle_beta   90.00
_cell.angle_gamma   90.00
#
_symmetry.space_group_name_H-M   'P 1'
#
loop_
_entity.id
_entity.type
_entity.pdbx_description
1 polymer ?
#
loop_
_entity_poly.entity_id
_entity_poly.type
_entity_poly.pdbx_seq_one_letter_code
_entity_poly.pdbx_strand_id
1 'polypeptide(L)'
;MTVWLIGLFTSQVFAIEPQIQQNEIVLPKPSEQHKISTKRVTARLTQSHYHKFKLDDEFAGKIFDRYINMLDSMHMTFLQSDIDELREKYASVLDDQLYEGQLDAAFAIYDLLLKRRYERYKFALSLLDNEPDLKGNDEIENDREKSPFPKTVEEADKLWEARVKYEIINLHLKDKKWPEIKKTLAKRYNLAIKRLTQTKADDILQTYLNSFALEIDPHTNFLSPRSAKAFQESMNLSLEGIGATLSMEDDVTTIKSLVPGAPAARSKRIAVNDKIVGVGQGESGPIEDVIGWRLDDVVDKIKGKKGSKVRLEIEPEKGGKTKIITLVRDKVRIEDSAAKLTVDKIDGKNIAVIKIPTFYIGLTEDVRKLLSEMKGKKAEGLIIDLRENGGGSLTEVIELTGLFIKEGPVVQVRDAFDRIKVHEDPDADTSLYDGKMMVMINRHSASASEIFAAALQDYNRAIIVGQTTFGKGTVQQSRS
;
A
#
# COMPACT_ATOMS: atom_id res chain seq x y z
N MET A 1 -40.90 64.84 -7.55
CA MET A 1 -39.61 64.53 -6.88
C MET A 1 -39.60 63.04 -6.54
N THR A 2 -39.04 62.26 -7.45
CA THR A 2 -39.03 60.79 -7.29
C THR A 2 -37.65 60.37 -6.77
N VAL A 3 -37.61 59.92 -5.52
CA VAL A 3 -36.35 59.46 -4.90
C VAL A 3 -36.13 58.00 -5.28
N TRP A 4 -35.04 57.70 -6.02
CA TRP A 4 -34.58 56.38 -6.29
C TRP A 4 -33.73 55.92 -5.12
N LEU A 5 -34.19 54.90 -4.35
CA LEU A 5 -33.37 54.18 -3.43
C LEU A 5 -32.53 53.14 -4.18
N ILE A 6 -31.23 53.40 -4.32
CA ILE A 6 -30.25 52.41 -4.81
C ILE A 6 -29.94 51.51 -3.62
N GLY A 7 -30.53 50.32 -3.63
CA GLY A 7 -30.14 49.24 -2.69
C GLY A 7 -28.77 48.71 -3.09
N LEU A 8 -27.75 48.97 -2.28
CA LEU A 8 -26.45 48.31 -2.33
C LEU A 8 -26.65 46.85 -1.84
N PHE A 9 -26.80 45.95 -2.81
CA PHE A 9 -26.60 44.52 -2.52
C PHE A 9 -25.11 44.27 -2.30
N THR A 10 -24.64 44.29 -1.07
CA THR A 10 -23.36 43.67 -0.70
C THR A 10 -23.55 42.17 -0.80
N SER A 11 -23.06 41.57 -1.87
CA SER A 11 -22.89 40.12 -1.94
C SER A 11 -21.92 39.71 -0.84
N GLN A 12 -22.43 39.22 0.26
CA GLN A 12 -21.60 38.51 1.25
C GLN A 12 -21.08 37.28 0.54
N VAL A 13 -19.82 37.30 0.20
CA VAL A 13 -19.07 36.07 -0.19
C VAL A 13 -18.92 35.28 1.10
N PHE A 14 -19.77 34.29 1.29
CA PHE A 14 -19.57 33.35 2.37
C PHE A 14 -18.32 32.51 2.10
N ALA A 15 -17.38 32.51 3.05
CA ALA A 15 -16.21 31.67 3.02
C ALA A 15 -16.62 30.18 2.82
N ILE A 16 -15.82 29.42 2.07
CA ILE A 16 -16.06 28.00 1.91
C ILE A 16 -15.72 27.31 3.24
N GLU A 17 -16.75 26.97 3.98
CA GLU A 17 -16.58 26.23 5.24
C GLU A 17 -16.46 24.72 4.98
N PRO A 18 -15.71 23.99 5.82
CA PRO A 18 -15.67 22.54 5.80
C PRO A 18 -17.06 21.93 5.99
N GLN A 19 -17.37 20.88 5.23
CA GLN A 19 -18.62 20.12 5.39
C GLN A 19 -18.69 19.36 6.71
N ILE A 20 -17.53 19.02 7.29
CA ILE A 20 -17.36 18.33 8.58
C ILE A 20 -16.67 19.29 9.53
N GLN A 21 -17.19 19.40 10.75
CA GLN A 21 -16.62 20.26 11.78
C GLN A 21 -15.55 19.49 12.59
N GLN A 22 -14.64 20.22 13.23
CA GLN A 22 -13.53 19.64 13.98
C GLN A 22 -13.98 18.70 15.12
N ASN A 23 -15.09 19.02 15.78
CA ASN A 23 -15.67 18.21 16.85
C ASN A 23 -16.27 16.87 16.37
N GLU A 24 -16.47 16.69 15.08
CA GLU A 24 -16.88 15.43 14.47
C GLU A 24 -15.70 14.47 14.23
N ILE A 25 -14.46 14.98 14.33
CA ILE A 25 -13.24 14.18 14.20
C ILE A 25 -12.90 13.61 15.58
N VAL A 26 -13.25 12.35 15.78
CA VAL A 26 -13.04 11.67 17.06
C VAL A 26 -11.85 10.74 16.96
N LEU A 27 -10.87 10.93 17.85
CA LEU A 27 -9.74 10.01 17.97
C LEU A 27 -10.24 8.63 18.41
N PRO A 28 -9.96 7.55 17.65
CA PRO A 28 -10.31 6.19 18.07
C PRO A 28 -9.49 5.79 19.31
N LYS A 29 -10.08 4.99 20.20
CA LYS A 29 -9.38 4.50 21.39
C LYS A 29 -8.67 3.18 21.12
N PRO A 30 -7.48 2.96 21.67
CA PRO A 30 -6.82 1.67 21.61
C PRO A 30 -7.62 0.61 22.36
N SER A 31 -7.68 -0.59 21.82
CA SER A 31 -8.29 -1.76 22.50
C SER A 31 -7.25 -2.49 23.36
N GLU A 32 -7.72 -3.38 24.24
CA GLU A 32 -6.82 -4.24 25.00
C GLU A 32 -5.97 -5.15 24.11
N GLN A 33 -6.52 -5.57 22.94
CA GLN A 33 -5.77 -6.34 21.96
C GLN A 33 -4.58 -5.55 21.37
N HIS A 34 -4.74 -4.23 21.21
CA HIS A 34 -3.63 -3.38 20.75
C HIS A 34 -2.48 -3.35 21.76
N LYS A 35 -2.78 -3.26 23.06
CA LYS A 35 -1.78 -3.31 24.12
C LYS A 35 -1.05 -4.64 24.16
N ILE A 36 -1.78 -5.75 24.06
CA ILE A 36 -1.22 -7.10 24.02
C ILE A 36 -0.31 -7.25 22.79
N SER A 37 -0.75 -6.77 21.62
CA SER A 37 0.05 -6.80 20.39
C SER A 37 1.33 -6.00 20.53
N THR A 38 1.28 -4.81 21.13
CA THR A 38 2.45 -3.96 21.39
C THR A 38 3.47 -4.70 22.25
N LYS A 39 3.06 -5.28 23.38
CA LYS A 39 3.96 -6.09 24.26
C LYS A 39 4.61 -7.25 23.51
N ARG A 40 3.82 -7.99 22.72
CA ARG A 40 4.32 -9.14 21.95
C ARG A 40 5.33 -8.73 20.88
N VAL A 41 5.04 -7.66 20.15
CA VAL A 41 5.94 -7.12 19.13
C VAL A 41 7.24 -6.65 19.78
N THR A 42 7.16 -5.87 20.87
CA THR A 42 8.32 -5.38 21.61
C THR A 42 9.19 -6.54 22.09
N ALA A 43 8.60 -7.51 22.78
CA ALA A 43 9.33 -8.68 23.25
C ALA A 43 9.99 -9.48 22.09
N ARG A 44 9.28 -9.64 20.98
CA ARG A 44 9.80 -10.34 19.80
C ARG A 44 10.99 -9.62 19.19
N LEU A 45 10.90 -8.32 18.99
CA LEU A 45 11.95 -7.53 18.37
C LEU A 45 13.18 -7.41 19.27
N THR A 46 13.01 -7.17 20.57
CA THR A 46 14.13 -7.04 21.51
C THR A 46 14.85 -8.37 21.78
N GLN A 47 14.14 -9.50 21.77
CA GLN A 47 14.72 -10.81 22.13
C GLN A 47 15.21 -11.62 20.94
N SER A 48 14.56 -11.52 19.77
CA SER A 48 14.75 -12.46 18.66
C SER A 48 15.15 -11.84 17.35
N HIS A 49 15.27 -10.49 17.27
CA HIS A 49 15.69 -9.83 16.03
C HIS A 49 17.14 -10.16 15.70
N TYR A 50 17.48 -10.28 14.40
CA TYR A 50 18.85 -10.54 13.94
C TYR A 50 19.79 -9.39 14.34
N HIS A 51 19.37 -8.16 14.09
CA HIS A 51 20.10 -6.97 14.53
C HIS A 51 19.88 -6.78 16.04
N LYS A 52 20.98 -6.79 16.81
CA LYS A 52 20.92 -6.56 18.26
C LYS A 52 20.95 -5.07 18.55
N PHE A 53 20.05 -4.61 19.38
CA PHE A 53 19.92 -3.22 19.81
C PHE A 53 19.48 -3.20 21.28
N LYS A 54 19.60 -2.05 21.90
CA LYS A 54 19.07 -1.78 23.23
C LYS A 54 17.89 -0.82 23.09
N LEU A 55 16.73 -1.20 23.59
CA LEU A 55 15.57 -0.34 23.65
C LEU A 55 15.65 0.46 24.97
N ASP A 56 16.14 1.69 24.90
CA ASP A 56 16.33 2.65 25.99
C ASP A 56 15.92 4.06 25.53
N ASP A 57 16.06 5.08 26.41
CA ASP A 57 15.66 6.46 26.13
C ASP A 57 16.26 7.01 24.84
N GLU A 58 17.53 6.67 24.51
CA GLU A 58 18.17 7.12 23.26
C GLU A 58 17.44 6.52 22.06
N PHE A 59 17.15 5.22 22.12
CA PHE A 59 16.43 4.55 21.05
C PHE A 59 14.96 5.01 20.97
N ALA A 60 14.34 5.29 22.12
CA ALA A 60 13.00 5.88 22.21
C ALA A 60 12.94 7.24 21.50
N GLY A 61 13.98 8.08 21.66
CA GLY A 61 14.10 9.33 20.92
C GLY A 61 14.13 9.15 19.40
N LYS A 62 14.81 8.12 18.92
CA LYS A 62 14.86 7.79 17.47
C LYS A 62 13.48 7.29 16.96
N ILE A 63 12.79 6.48 17.77
CA ILE A 63 11.41 6.06 17.46
C ILE A 63 10.49 7.27 17.36
N PHE A 64 10.60 8.22 18.30
CA PHE A 64 9.83 9.46 18.29
C PHE A 64 10.04 10.22 16.97
N ASP A 65 11.30 10.48 16.60
CA ASP A 65 11.64 11.20 15.38
C ASP A 65 11.09 10.52 14.13
N ARG A 66 11.23 9.21 14.05
CA ARG A 66 10.69 8.44 12.96
C ARG A 66 9.17 8.48 12.92
N TYR A 67 8.50 8.40 14.08
CA TYR A 67 7.04 8.47 14.14
C TYR A 67 6.52 9.82 13.65
N ILE A 68 7.12 10.92 14.12
CA ILE A 68 6.80 12.28 13.64
C ILE A 68 7.01 12.37 12.12
N ASN A 69 8.14 11.91 11.61
CA ASN A 69 8.44 11.95 10.18
C ASN A 69 7.47 11.09 9.34
N MET A 70 7.04 9.93 9.83
CA MET A 70 6.02 9.12 9.16
C MET A 70 4.65 9.79 9.14
N LEU A 71 4.33 10.61 10.13
CA LEU A 71 3.07 11.35 10.23
C LEU A 71 3.05 12.62 9.38
N ASP A 72 4.18 13.32 9.29
CA ASP A 72 4.32 14.60 8.57
C ASP A 72 5.68 14.70 7.86
N SER A 73 5.93 13.82 6.90
CA SER A 73 7.22 13.73 6.18
C SER A 73 7.64 15.01 5.45
N MET A 74 6.70 15.86 5.08
CA MET A 74 6.97 17.12 4.38
C MET A 74 7.03 18.33 5.30
N HIS A 75 6.90 18.13 6.62
CA HIS A 75 6.94 19.16 7.65
C HIS A 75 6.02 20.36 7.35
N MET A 76 4.77 20.05 6.99
CA MET A 76 3.77 21.05 6.61
C MET A 76 2.55 21.09 7.53
N THR A 77 2.48 20.19 8.50
CA THR A 77 1.31 20.01 9.36
C THR A 77 1.55 20.49 10.79
N PHE A 78 2.56 19.92 11.43
CA PHE A 78 2.96 20.33 12.79
C PHE A 78 3.70 21.67 12.79
N LEU A 79 3.63 22.37 13.91
CA LEU A 79 4.51 23.49 14.22
C LEU A 79 5.77 23.00 14.98
N GLN A 80 6.87 23.76 14.92
CA GLN A 80 8.07 23.43 15.69
C GLN A 80 7.77 23.35 17.19
N SER A 81 6.94 24.24 17.71
CA SER A 81 6.50 24.22 19.11
C SER A 81 5.73 22.95 19.49
N ASP A 82 4.94 22.37 18.56
CA ASP A 82 4.26 21.10 18.77
C ASP A 82 5.28 19.97 18.95
N ILE A 83 6.31 19.96 18.09
CA ILE A 83 7.37 18.94 18.14
C ILE A 83 8.17 19.05 19.42
N ASP A 84 8.52 20.27 19.83
CA ASP A 84 9.30 20.51 21.06
C ASP A 84 8.53 20.05 22.30
N GLU A 85 7.24 20.39 22.41
CA GLU A 85 6.37 19.96 23.52
C GLU A 85 6.16 18.43 23.54
N LEU A 86 5.88 17.83 22.38
CA LEU A 86 5.70 16.39 22.28
C LEU A 86 7.00 15.63 22.59
N ARG A 87 8.14 16.16 22.18
CA ARG A 87 9.46 15.58 22.46
C ARG A 87 9.77 15.61 23.95
N GLU A 88 9.60 16.76 24.61
CA GLU A 88 9.82 16.91 26.04
C GLU A 88 8.96 15.90 26.83
N LYS A 89 7.72 15.71 26.40
CA LYS A 89 6.76 14.87 27.11
C LYS A 89 6.90 13.38 26.85
N TYR A 90 7.29 12.98 25.63
CA TYR A 90 7.14 11.59 25.19
C TYR A 90 8.43 10.92 24.69
N ALA A 91 9.43 11.66 24.22
CA ALA A 91 10.58 11.04 23.54
C ALA A 91 11.36 10.05 24.41
N SER A 92 11.45 10.28 25.71
CA SER A 92 12.20 9.44 26.66
C SER A 92 11.38 8.38 27.37
N VAL A 93 10.08 8.23 27.03
CA VAL A 93 9.20 7.24 27.71
C VAL A 93 8.60 6.22 26.75
N LEU A 94 8.94 6.29 25.45
CA LEU A 94 8.36 5.38 24.45
C LEU A 94 8.84 3.94 24.63
N ASP A 95 10.06 3.73 25.09
CA ASP A 95 10.62 2.41 25.39
C ASP A 95 9.86 1.74 26.54
N ASP A 96 9.63 2.44 27.66
CA ASP A 96 8.83 1.95 28.78
C ASP A 96 7.39 1.64 28.34
N GLN A 97 6.77 2.56 27.59
CA GLN A 97 5.42 2.35 27.06
C GLN A 97 5.33 1.12 26.13
N LEU A 98 6.34 0.90 25.30
CA LEU A 98 6.41 -0.28 24.43
C LEU A 98 6.49 -1.57 25.24
N TYR A 99 7.32 -1.63 26.30
CA TYR A 99 7.42 -2.78 27.19
C TYR A 99 6.13 -3.04 27.96
N GLU A 100 5.47 -1.99 28.42
CA GLU A 100 4.21 -2.07 29.16
C GLU A 100 2.97 -2.23 28.27
N GLY A 101 3.13 -2.04 26.96
CA GLY A 101 2.03 -2.04 25.98
C GLY A 101 1.12 -0.83 26.11
N GLN A 102 1.62 0.27 26.67
CA GLN A 102 0.92 1.55 26.71
C GLN A 102 1.00 2.23 25.35
N LEU A 103 -0.03 2.98 25.00
CA LEU A 103 -0.16 3.63 23.69
C LEU A 103 -0.51 5.11 23.81
N ASP A 104 -0.44 5.66 25.04
CA ASP A 104 -0.90 7.01 25.31
C ASP A 104 -0.12 8.07 24.51
N ALA A 105 1.20 7.93 24.41
CA ALA A 105 2.03 8.83 23.60
C ALA A 105 1.67 8.78 22.13
N ALA A 106 1.57 7.57 21.56
CA ALA A 106 1.26 7.38 20.15
C ALA A 106 -0.08 8.00 19.77
N PHE A 107 -1.10 7.79 20.60
CA PHE A 107 -2.45 8.33 20.36
C PHE A 107 -2.53 9.83 20.62
N ALA A 108 -1.82 10.37 21.62
CA ALA A 108 -1.77 11.80 21.87
C ALA A 108 -1.11 12.58 20.73
N ILE A 109 0.01 12.07 20.20
CA ILE A 109 0.69 12.63 19.05
C ILE A 109 -0.25 12.63 17.84
N TYR A 110 -0.96 11.52 17.61
CA TYR A 110 -1.89 11.40 16.49
C TYR A 110 -3.12 12.30 16.64
N ASP A 111 -3.62 12.52 17.86
CA ASP A 111 -4.71 13.47 18.14
C ASP A 111 -4.33 14.90 17.72
N LEU A 112 -3.11 15.33 18.07
CA LEU A 112 -2.61 16.62 17.63
C LEU A 112 -2.47 16.70 16.12
N LEU A 113 -2.00 15.63 15.47
CA LEU A 113 -1.95 15.55 14.01
C LEU A 113 -3.33 15.76 13.37
N LEU A 114 -4.37 15.10 13.88
CA LEU A 114 -5.74 15.25 13.36
C LEU A 114 -6.21 16.71 13.46
N LYS A 115 -5.96 17.37 14.61
CA LYS A 115 -6.30 18.77 14.83
C LYS A 115 -5.58 19.68 13.85
N ARG A 116 -4.25 19.53 13.73
CA ARG A 116 -3.44 20.34 12.81
C ARG A 116 -3.81 20.11 11.35
N ARG A 117 -4.07 18.88 10.93
CA ARG A 117 -4.55 18.57 9.57
C ARG A 117 -5.88 19.23 9.27
N TYR A 118 -6.82 19.20 10.22
CA TYR A 118 -8.09 19.89 10.07
C TYR A 118 -7.91 21.39 9.86
N GLU A 119 -7.11 22.05 10.73
CA GLU A 119 -6.79 23.47 10.64
C GLU A 119 -6.19 23.82 9.26
N ARG A 120 -5.24 23.02 8.79
CA ARG A 120 -4.60 23.22 7.47
C ARG A 120 -5.56 23.07 6.31
N TYR A 121 -6.44 22.06 6.32
CA TYR A 121 -7.43 21.89 5.26
C TYR A 121 -8.53 22.95 5.31
N LYS A 122 -8.93 23.38 6.49
CA LYS A 122 -9.85 24.51 6.65
C LYS A 122 -9.26 25.79 6.07
N PHE A 123 -7.99 26.07 6.39
CA PHE A 123 -7.27 27.21 5.82
C PHE A 123 -7.16 27.09 4.29
N ALA A 124 -6.83 25.93 3.76
CA ALA A 124 -6.78 25.73 2.31
C ALA A 124 -8.14 25.96 1.62
N LEU A 125 -9.25 25.59 2.25
CA LEU A 125 -10.60 25.89 1.75
C LEU A 125 -10.87 27.39 1.70
N SER A 126 -10.47 28.17 2.71
CA SER A 126 -10.68 29.62 2.74
C SER A 126 -9.90 30.35 1.64
N LEU A 127 -8.76 29.82 1.22
CA LEU A 127 -7.99 30.37 0.08
C LEU A 127 -8.72 30.25 -1.26
N LEU A 128 -9.73 29.41 -1.37
CA LEU A 128 -10.53 29.23 -2.59
C LEU A 128 -11.68 30.23 -2.72
N ASP A 129 -11.86 31.14 -1.76
CA ASP A 129 -12.94 32.12 -1.84
C ASP A 129 -12.75 33.09 -3.00
N ASN A 130 -11.51 33.45 -3.31
CA ASN A 130 -11.14 34.33 -4.39
C ASN A 130 -10.15 33.68 -5.34
N GLU A 131 -10.23 34.03 -6.62
CA GLU A 131 -9.23 33.63 -7.60
C GLU A 131 -7.90 34.33 -7.28
N PRO A 132 -6.79 33.56 -7.04
CA PRO A 132 -5.52 34.16 -6.71
C PRO A 132 -4.88 34.79 -7.95
N ASP A 133 -4.06 35.82 -7.73
CA ASP A 133 -3.17 36.32 -8.78
C ASP A 133 -2.07 35.27 -9.02
N LEU A 134 -2.03 34.74 -10.24
CA LEU A 134 -1.03 33.76 -10.68
C LEU A 134 0.23 34.40 -11.28
N LYS A 135 0.28 35.73 -11.34
CA LYS A 135 1.47 36.47 -11.77
C LYS A 135 2.41 36.64 -10.61
N GLY A 136 3.68 36.39 -10.84
CA GLY A 136 4.69 36.56 -9.81
C GLY A 136 5.84 35.56 -9.94
N ASN A 137 6.78 35.65 -9.01
CA ASN A 137 7.96 34.77 -8.94
C ASN A 137 7.94 33.96 -7.64
N ASP A 138 6.76 33.50 -7.22
CA ASP A 138 6.64 32.68 -6.03
C ASP A 138 7.31 31.34 -6.25
N GLU A 139 8.03 30.86 -5.24
CA GLU A 139 8.71 29.58 -5.26
C GLU A 139 8.02 28.61 -4.31
N ILE A 140 7.97 27.34 -4.68
CA ILE A 140 7.55 26.23 -3.81
C ILE A 140 8.66 25.20 -3.69
N GLU A 141 9.00 24.86 -2.46
CA GLU A 141 9.88 23.74 -2.16
C GLU A 141 9.06 22.44 -2.25
N ASN A 142 9.31 21.65 -3.30
CA ASN A 142 8.57 20.42 -3.56
C ASN A 142 8.97 19.27 -2.62
N ASP A 143 10.22 19.23 -2.19
CA ASP A 143 10.74 18.25 -1.25
C ASP A 143 11.17 18.97 0.04
N ARG A 144 10.37 18.80 1.08
CA ARG A 144 10.57 19.41 2.38
C ARG A 144 10.98 18.41 3.46
N GLU A 145 11.32 17.18 3.09
CA GLU A 145 11.65 16.11 4.05
C GLU A 145 12.79 16.51 5.02
N LYS A 146 13.70 17.39 4.57
CA LYS A 146 14.82 17.90 5.38
C LYS A 146 14.64 19.36 5.83
N SER A 147 13.55 19.99 5.48
CA SER A 147 13.27 21.38 5.86
C SER A 147 12.76 21.45 7.30
N PRO A 148 12.99 22.57 8.03
CA PRO A 148 12.46 22.70 9.37
C PRO A 148 10.92 22.75 9.38
N PHE A 149 10.33 22.38 10.51
CA PHE A 149 8.92 22.64 10.77
C PHE A 149 8.65 24.15 10.84
N PRO A 150 7.48 24.64 10.39
CA PRO A 150 7.10 26.03 10.54
C PRO A 150 7.08 26.42 12.02
N LYS A 151 7.63 27.56 12.35
CA LYS A 151 7.73 28.03 13.75
C LYS A 151 6.42 28.65 14.24
N THR A 152 5.65 29.24 13.33
CA THR A 152 4.39 29.91 13.66
C THR A 152 3.28 29.50 12.72
N VAL A 153 2.04 29.83 13.10
CA VAL A 153 0.87 29.62 12.26
C VAL A 153 1.00 30.38 10.92
N GLU A 154 1.54 31.60 10.96
CA GLU A 154 1.73 32.44 9.77
C GLU A 154 2.78 31.83 8.81
N GLU A 155 3.82 31.17 9.32
CA GLU A 155 4.77 30.44 8.48
C GLU A 155 4.09 29.21 7.84
N ALA A 156 3.29 28.48 8.61
CA ALA A 156 2.53 27.35 8.10
C ALA A 156 1.49 27.80 7.04
N ASP A 157 0.84 28.94 7.27
CA ASP A 157 -0.13 29.53 6.34
C ASP A 157 0.54 29.87 5.00
N LYS A 158 1.71 30.50 5.02
CA LYS A 158 2.50 30.79 3.79
C LYS A 158 2.86 29.54 3.01
N LEU A 159 3.25 28.45 3.71
CA LEU A 159 3.53 27.17 3.06
C LEU A 159 2.28 26.62 2.38
N TRP A 160 1.13 26.73 3.03
CA TRP A 160 -0.12 26.23 2.48
C TRP A 160 -0.69 27.12 1.38
N GLU A 161 -0.49 28.46 1.45
CA GLU A 161 -0.77 29.39 0.34
C GLU A 161 0.01 28.99 -0.92
N ALA A 162 1.32 28.78 -0.79
CA ALA A 162 2.15 28.33 -1.90
C ALA A 162 1.70 26.99 -2.47
N ARG A 163 1.35 26.02 -1.61
CA ARG A 163 0.82 24.72 -2.02
C ARG A 163 -0.50 24.84 -2.78
N VAL A 164 -1.46 25.57 -2.24
CA VAL A 164 -2.78 25.77 -2.89
C VAL A 164 -2.61 26.48 -4.23
N LYS A 165 -1.77 27.52 -4.29
CA LYS A 165 -1.43 28.22 -5.52
C LYS A 165 -0.81 27.28 -6.56
N TYR A 166 0.11 26.42 -6.15
CA TYR A 166 0.70 25.39 -7.01
C TYR A 166 -0.34 24.41 -7.56
N GLU A 167 -1.28 23.95 -6.71
CA GLU A 167 -2.37 23.06 -7.15
C GLU A 167 -3.32 23.76 -8.15
N ILE A 168 -3.60 25.05 -7.95
CA ILE A 168 -4.39 25.88 -8.86
C ILE A 168 -3.67 26.00 -10.22
N ILE A 169 -2.36 26.34 -10.23
CA ILE A 169 -1.55 26.45 -11.45
C ILE A 169 -1.57 25.12 -12.21
N ASN A 170 -1.37 24.00 -11.55
CA ASN A 170 -1.39 22.68 -12.19
C ASN A 170 -2.74 22.33 -12.84
N LEU A 171 -3.86 22.80 -12.28
CA LEU A 171 -5.18 22.62 -12.87
C LEU A 171 -5.41 23.62 -14.01
N HIS A 172 -4.89 24.84 -13.88
CA HIS A 172 -4.95 25.86 -14.93
C HIS A 172 -4.17 25.44 -16.18
N LEU A 173 -2.99 24.85 -16.00
CA LEU A 173 -2.18 24.27 -17.10
C LEU A 173 -2.88 23.11 -17.83
N LYS A 174 -3.95 22.57 -17.27
CA LYS A 174 -4.85 21.59 -17.91
C LYS A 174 -6.11 22.23 -18.49
N ASP A 175 -6.04 23.51 -18.83
CA ASP A 175 -7.11 24.32 -19.41
C ASP A 175 -8.38 24.48 -18.56
N LYS A 176 -8.32 24.14 -17.25
CA LYS A 176 -9.45 24.35 -16.35
C LYS A 176 -9.62 25.83 -15.99
N LYS A 177 -10.87 26.29 -15.96
CA LYS A 177 -11.23 27.65 -15.53
C LYS A 177 -11.45 27.70 -14.03
N TRP A 178 -11.33 28.90 -13.44
CA TRP A 178 -11.44 29.11 -12.00
C TRP A 178 -12.66 28.43 -11.34
N PRO A 179 -13.89 28.51 -11.86
CA PRO A 179 -15.02 27.82 -11.23
C PRO A 179 -14.85 26.31 -11.12
N GLU A 180 -14.22 25.67 -12.12
CA GLU A 180 -13.93 24.23 -12.10
C GLU A 180 -12.78 23.90 -11.17
N ILE A 181 -11.74 24.74 -11.11
CA ILE A 181 -10.60 24.62 -10.21
C ILE A 181 -11.09 24.70 -8.77
N LYS A 182 -11.85 25.77 -8.44
CA LYS A 182 -12.47 25.97 -7.12
C LYS A 182 -13.29 24.75 -6.70
N LYS A 183 -14.19 24.26 -7.54
CA LYS A 183 -15.01 23.08 -7.28
C LYS A 183 -14.14 21.82 -7.05
N THR A 184 -13.10 21.64 -7.86
CA THR A 184 -12.22 20.47 -7.78
C THR A 184 -11.43 20.47 -6.47
N LEU A 185 -10.81 21.60 -6.10
CA LEU A 185 -10.01 21.71 -4.90
C LEU A 185 -10.86 21.68 -3.63
N ALA A 186 -12.01 22.37 -3.62
CA ALA A 186 -12.94 22.30 -2.51
C ALA A 186 -13.40 20.86 -2.24
N LYS A 187 -13.70 20.09 -3.29
CA LYS A 187 -14.02 18.67 -3.17
C LYS A 187 -12.85 17.87 -2.58
N ARG A 188 -11.60 18.11 -3.04
CA ARG A 188 -10.41 17.41 -2.53
C ARG A 188 -10.17 17.67 -1.04
N TYR A 189 -10.24 18.93 -0.60
CA TYR A 189 -10.01 19.29 0.79
C TYR A 189 -11.13 18.79 1.71
N ASN A 190 -12.40 18.88 1.28
CA ASN A 190 -13.52 18.29 2.02
C ASN A 190 -13.38 16.75 2.14
N LEU A 191 -12.94 16.07 1.09
CA LEU A 191 -12.65 14.63 1.14
C LEU A 191 -11.47 14.33 2.08
N ALA A 192 -10.43 15.18 2.09
CA ALA A 192 -9.32 15.03 3.03
C ALA A 192 -9.77 15.18 4.48
N ILE A 193 -10.62 16.16 4.78
CA ILE A 193 -11.24 16.34 6.10
C ILE A 193 -12.11 15.12 6.47
N LYS A 194 -12.95 14.63 5.56
CA LYS A 194 -13.76 13.43 5.77
C LYS A 194 -12.91 12.22 6.14
N ARG A 195 -11.75 12.04 5.52
CA ARG A 195 -10.82 10.95 5.85
C ARG A 195 -10.29 11.02 7.28
N LEU A 196 -10.22 12.20 7.89
CA LEU A 196 -9.83 12.33 9.29
C LEU A 196 -10.85 11.65 10.23
N THR A 197 -12.15 11.71 9.92
CA THR A 197 -13.20 11.03 10.71
C THR A 197 -13.18 9.52 10.54
N GLN A 198 -12.48 9.01 9.54
CA GLN A 198 -12.41 7.58 9.20
C GLN A 198 -11.15 6.90 9.74
N THR A 199 -10.34 7.61 10.52
CA THR A 199 -9.13 7.07 11.16
C THR A 199 -9.50 5.93 12.11
N LYS A 200 -8.76 4.82 12.05
CA LYS A 200 -8.94 3.65 12.93
C LYS A 200 -7.76 3.51 13.88
N ALA A 201 -8.01 2.91 15.04
CA ALA A 201 -6.97 2.63 16.02
C ALA A 201 -5.88 1.69 15.47
N ASP A 202 -6.25 0.75 14.59
CA ASP A 202 -5.31 -0.13 13.89
C ASP A 202 -4.34 0.66 12.98
N ASP A 203 -4.80 1.73 12.32
CA ASP A 203 -3.97 2.57 11.45
C ASP A 203 -2.89 3.30 12.30
N ILE A 204 -3.29 3.82 13.47
CA ILE A 204 -2.39 4.49 14.42
C ILE A 204 -1.35 3.50 14.96
N LEU A 205 -1.83 2.35 15.46
CA LEU A 205 -0.97 1.30 15.99
C LEU A 205 0.05 0.82 14.93
N GLN A 206 -0.41 0.56 13.70
CA GLN A 206 0.48 0.09 12.64
C GLN A 206 1.56 1.12 12.32
N THR A 207 1.22 2.41 12.24
CA THR A 207 2.19 3.49 12.01
C THR A 207 3.19 3.58 13.16
N TYR A 208 2.72 3.54 14.41
CA TYR A 208 3.58 3.62 15.59
C TYR A 208 4.51 2.41 15.72
N LEU A 209 4.00 1.18 15.61
CA LEU A 209 4.85 -0.02 15.69
C LEU A 209 5.80 -0.13 14.49
N ASN A 210 5.45 0.43 13.35
CA ASN A 210 6.38 0.51 12.21
C ASN A 210 7.45 1.59 12.40
N SER A 211 7.19 2.67 13.14
CA SER A 211 8.27 3.61 13.51
C SER A 211 9.32 2.93 14.39
N PHE A 212 8.90 2.04 15.28
CA PHE A 212 9.80 1.21 16.08
C PHE A 212 10.54 0.17 15.23
N ALA A 213 9.82 -0.63 14.45
CA ALA A 213 10.39 -1.72 13.66
C ALA A 213 11.40 -1.23 12.61
N LEU A 214 11.06 -0.15 11.89
CA LEU A 214 11.90 0.45 10.86
C LEU A 214 13.12 1.20 11.44
N GLU A 215 13.13 1.53 12.73
CA GLU A 215 14.33 2.06 13.38
C GLU A 215 15.37 0.99 13.63
N ILE A 216 14.94 -0.27 13.77
CA ILE A 216 15.84 -1.41 13.95
C ILE A 216 16.43 -1.84 12.61
N ASP A 217 15.58 -1.99 11.59
CA ASP A 217 15.93 -2.53 10.28
C ASP A 217 14.93 -2.08 9.21
N PRO A 218 15.37 -1.65 8.03
CA PRO A 218 14.48 -1.12 6.99
C PRO A 218 13.51 -2.18 6.38
N HIS A 219 13.69 -3.46 6.70
CA HIS A 219 12.87 -4.56 6.17
C HIS A 219 11.95 -5.17 7.22
N THR A 220 12.10 -4.78 8.50
CA THR A 220 11.25 -5.28 9.60
C THR A 220 9.99 -4.43 9.70
N ASN A 221 8.82 -5.09 9.64
CA ASN A 221 7.53 -4.40 9.66
C ASN A 221 6.53 -5.10 10.59
N PHE A 222 5.68 -4.30 11.23
CA PHE A 222 4.45 -4.75 11.84
C PHE A 222 3.30 -4.63 10.82
N LEU A 223 2.53 -5.70 10.69
CA LEU A 223 1.33 -5.73 9.86
C LEU A 223 0.10 -5.86 10.77
N SER A 224 -0.85 -4.94 10.64
CA SER A 224 -2.18 -5.13 11.24
C SER A 224 -2.83 -6.41 10.69
N PRO A 225 -3.85 -6.98 11.35
CA PRO A 225 -4.52 -8.19 10.86
C PRO A 225 -5.00 -8.08 9.41
N ARG A 226 -5.50 -6.90 9.01
CA ARG A 226 -5.90 -6.62 7.63
C ARG A 226 -4.71 -6.64 6.68
N SER A 227 -3.63 -5.93 7.03
CA SER A 227 -2.41 -5.86 6.20
C SER A 227 -1.74 -7.22 6.09
N ALA A 228 -1.72 -8.02 7.16
CA ALA A 228 -1.19 -9.38 7.14
C ALA A 228 -1.99 -10.30 6.20
N LYS A 229 -3.34 -10.18 6.22
CA LYS A 229 -4.20 -10.92 5.30
C LYS A 229 -3.96 -10.52 3.84
N ALA A 230 -3.87 -9.21 3.56
CA ALA A 230 -3.60 -8.72 2.21
C ALA A 230 -2.22 -9.18 1.71
N PHE A 231 -1.19 -9.17 2.58
CA PHE A 231 0.13 -9.72 2.27
C PHE A 231 0.06 -11.22 1.93
N GLN A 232 -0.66 -12.02 2.74
CA GLN A 232 -0.83 -13.46 2.47
C GLN A 232 -1.58 -13.73 1.15
N GLU A 233 -2.62 -12.95 0.85
CA GLU A 233 -3.36 -13.03 -0.42
C GLU A 233 -2.45 -12.72 -1.61
N SER A 234 -1.58 -11.72 -1.48
CA SER A 234 -0.58 -11.34 -2.48
C SER A 234 0.43 -12.48 -2.71
N MET A 235 0.97 -13.06 -1.63
CA MET A 235 1.91 -14.18 -1.72
C MET A 235 1.29 -15.44 -2.33
N ASN A 236 -0.01 -15.68 -2.09
CA ASN A 236 -0.75 -16.82 -2.66
C ASN A 236 -1.26 -16.57 -4.09
N LEU A 237 -1.09 -15.37 -4.64
CA LEU A 237 -1.75 -14.91 -5.87
C LEU A 237 -3.24 -15.27 -5.92
N SER A 238 -3.90 -15.27 -4.79
CA SER A 238 -5.32 -15.64 -4.73
C SER A 238 -6.02 -14.95 -3.58
N LEU A 239 -7.26 -14.60 -3.80
CA LEU A 239 -8.16 -14.07 -2.80
C LEU A 239 -9.50 -14.81 -2.84
N GLU A 240 -10.23 -14.79 -1.73
CA GLU A 240 -11.59 -15.30 -1.68
C GLU A 240 -12.59 -14.16 -1.79
N GLY A 241 -13.34 -14.12 -2.88
CA GLY A 241 -14.27 -13.02 -3.16
C GLY A 241 -14.99 -13.16 -4.48
N ILE A 242 -15.26 -12.04 -5.13
CA ILE A 242 -16.06 -11.98 -6.37
C ILE A 242 -15.19 -11.81 -7.64
N GLY A 243 -13.91 -11.45 -7.52
CA GLY A 243 -13.01 -11.23 -8.66
C GLY A 243 -13.32 -9.94 -9.43
N ALA A 244 -13.29 -8.83 -8.73
CA ALA A 244 -13.38 -7.49 -9.29
C ALA A 244 -12.30 -6.59 -8.71
N THR A 245 -11.69 -5.75 -9.54
CA THR A 245 -10.85 -4.63 -9.08
C THR A 245 -11.75 -3.45 -8.82
N LEU A 246 -11.58 -2.84 -7.64
CA LEU A 246 -12.42 -1.74 -7.17
C LEU A 246 -11.58 -0.48 -6.96
N SER A 247 -12.16 0.68 -7.21
CA SER A 247 -11.58 1.97 -6.83
C SER A 247 -12.66 2.88 -6.24
N MET A 248 -12.22 3.89 -5.50
CA MET A 248 -13.12 4.94 -5.00
C MET A 248 -13.19 6.07 -6.02
N GLU A 249 -14.40 6.39 -6.48
CA GLU A 249 -14.70 7.53 -7.34
C GLU A 249 -15.89 8.29 -6.78
N ASP A 250 -15.69 9.58 -6.52
CA ASP A 250 -16.74 10.44 -5.98
C ASP A 250 -17.44 9.87 -4.74
N ASP A 251 -16.66 9.33 -3.79
CA ASP A 251 -17.16 8.68 -2.57
C ASP A 251 -17.96 7.37 -2.79
N VAL A 252 -17.95 6.83 -4.01
CA VAL A 252 -18.63 5.57 -4.31
C VAL A 252 -17.63 4.54 -4.82
N THR A 253 -17.74 3.32 -4.33
CA THR A 253 -16.92 2.20 -4.82
C THR A 253 -17.32 1.80 -6.22
N THR A 254 -16.40 1.93 -7.18
CA THR A 254 -16.61 1.70 -8.61
C THR A 254 -15.81 0.49 -9.08
N ILE A 255 -16.41 -0.34 -9.93
CA ILE A 255 -15.78 -1.53 -10.51
C ILE A 255 -14.90 -1.12 -11.69
N LYS A 256 -13.60 -1.39 -11.61
CA LYS A 256 -12.61 -1.02 -12.65
C LYS A 256 -12.28 -2.14 -13.62
N SER A 257 -12.28 -3.36 -13.13
CA SER A 257 -12.10 -4.55 -13.98
C SER A 257 -12.76 -5.76 -13.35
N LEU A 258 -13.01 -6.76 -14.16
CA LEU A 258 -13.53 -8.06 -13.75
C LEU A 258 -12.52 -9.14 -14.13
N VAL A 259 -12.17 -10.00 -13.18
CA VAL A 259 -11.27 -11.13 -13.45
C VAL A 259 -12.04 -12.17 -14.31
N PRO A 260 -11.53 -12.54 -15.48
CA PRO A 260 -12.18 -13.54 -16.33
C PRO A 260 -12.42 -14.85 -15.57
N GLY A 261 -13.61 -15.42 -15.73
CA GLY A 261 -13.98 -16.67 -15.07
C GLY A 261 -14.32 -16.56 -13.58
N ALA A 262 -14.13 -15.40 -12.93
CA ALA A 262 -14.50 -15.18 -11.54
C ALA A 262 -16.01 -14.93 -11.36
N PRO A 263 -16.56 -15.03 -10.12
CA PRO A 263 -17.99 -14.90 -9.86
C PRO A 263 -18.67 -13.67 -10.46
N ALA A 264 -18.05 -12.47 -10.33
CA ALA A 264 -18.62 -11.25 -10.89
C ALA A 264 -18.71 -11.31 -12.42
N ALA A 265 -17.64 -11.73 -13.11
CA ALA A 265 -17.61 -11.89 -14.57
C ALA A 265 -18.58 -12.98 -15.05
N ARG A 266 -18.63 -14.15 -14.38
CA ARG A 266 -19.54 -15.25 -14.71
C ARG A 266 -21.02 -14.85 -14.58
N SER A 267 -21.32 -13.93 -13.68
CA SER A 267 -22.71 -13.49 -13.47
C SER A 267 -23.32 -12.80 -14.69
N LYS A 268 -22.49 -12.15 -15.53
CA LYS A 268 -22.90 -11.29 -16.66
C LYS A 268 -23.90 -10.20 -16.28
N ARG A 269 -24.02 -9.90 -14.98
CA ARG A 269 -24.99 -8.94 -14.42
C ARG A 269 -24.30 -7.68 -13.89
N ILE A 270 -22.97 -7.70 -13.82
CA ILE A 270 -22.08 -6.64 -13.33
C ILE A 270 -21.17 -6.23 -14.48
N ALA A 271 -20.98 -4.93 -14.67
CA ALA A 271 -20.12 -4.36 -15.70
C ALA A 271 -19.01 -3.48 -15.08
N VAL A 272 -18.01 -3.18 -15.90
CA VAL A 272 -16.99 -2.16 -15.58
C VAL A 272 -17.70 -0.81 -15.48
N ASN A 273 -17.25 0.02 -14.55
CA ASN A 273 -17.79 1.32 -14.14
C ASN A 273 -19.16 1.27 -13.43
N ASP A 274 -19.76 0.11 -13.20
CA ASP A 274 -20.87 0.01 -12.26
C ASP A 274 -20.43 0.40 -10.87
N LYS A 275 -21.32 1.06 -10.10
CA LYS A 275 -21.06 1.53 -8.74
C LYS A 275 -21.71 0.58 -7.73
N ILE A 276 -20.99 0.28 -6.66
CA ILE A 276 -21.47 -0.50 -5.53
C ILE A 276 -21.95 0.49 -4.47
N VAL A 277 -23.25 0.57 -4.27
CA VAL A 277 -23.87 1.49 -3.32
C VAL A 277 -24.30 0.79 -2.02
N GLY A 278 -24.46 -0.54 -2.06
CA GLY A 278 -24.83 -1.31 -0.86
C GLY A 278 -24.25 -2.74 -0.89
N VAL A 279 -23.99 -3.27 0.32
CA VAL A 279 -23.46 -4.65 0.50
C VAL A 279 -24.25 -5.37 1.58
N GLY A 280 -24.77 -6.56 1.25
CA GLY A 280 -25.45 -7.46 2.20
C GLY A 280 -24.77 -8.83 2.25
N GLN A 281 -24.88 -9.51 3.38
CA GLN A 281 -24.33 -10.85 3.58
C GLN A 281 -25.43 -11.92 3.44
N GLY A 282 -25.05 -13.12 2.97
CA GLY A 282 -25.95 -14.24 2.87
C GLY A 282 -27.06 -14.08 1.79
N GLU A 283 -28.16 -14.82 1.94
CA GLU A 283 -29.29 -14.82 1.01
C GLU A 283 -30.33 -13.74 1.33
N SER A 284 -30.41 -13.33 2.57
CA SER A 284 -31.42 -12.40 3.09
C SER A 284 -30.80 -11.48 4.16
N GLY A 285 -31.59 -10.56 4.70
CA GLY A 285 -31.15 -9.61 5.70
C GLY A 285 -30.89 -8.21 5.13
N PRO A 286 -30.38 -7.27 5.93
CA PRO A 286 -30.18 -5.90 5.51
C PRO A 286 -29.07 -5.78 4.47
N ILE A 287 -29.20 -4.78 3.61
CA ILE A 287 -28.11 -4.28 2.78
C ILE A 287 -27.63 -2.99 3.46
N GLU A 288 -26.34 -2.96 3.79
CA GLU A 288 -25.72 -1.78 4.38
C GLU A 288 -25.35 -0.82 3.24
N ASP A 289 -25.76 0.44 3.37
CA ASP A 289 -25.28 1.51 2.49
C ASP A 289 -23.79 1.72 2.71
N VAL A 290 -23.01 1.69 1.64
CA VAL A 290 -21.54 1.80 1.69
C VAL A 290 -21.02 3.07 0.98
N ILE A 291 -21.90 3.99 0.59
CA ILE A 291 -21.52 5.27 0.00
C ILE A 291 -20.70 6.07 1.03
N GLY A 292 -19.56 6.55 0.59
CA GLY A 292 -18.65 7.33 1.43
C GLY A 292 -17.83 6.53 2.43
N TRP A 293 -17.92 5.20 2.45
CA TRP A 293 -17.04 4.35 3.25
C TRP A 293 -15.62 4.32 2.68
N ARG A 294 -14.65 3.97 3.51
CA ARG A 294 -13.29 3.65 3.01
C ARG A 294 -13.37 2.45 2.07
N LEU A 295 -12.61 2.49 0.96
CA LEU A 295 -12.56 1.39 0.00
C LEU A 295 -12.23 0.05 0.66
N ASP A 296 -11.26 0.06 1.59
CA ASP A 296 -10.85 -1.15 2.31
C ASP A 296 -11.99 -1.79 3.10
N ASP A 297 -12.86 -0.98 3.70
CA ASP A 297 -14.00 -1.48 4.47
C ASP A 297 -15.07 -2.09 3.58
N VAL A 298 -15.30 -1.48 2.42
CA VAL A 298 -16.20 -2.04 1.40
C VAL A 298 -15.63 -3.35 0.84
N VAL A 299 -14.32 -3.39 0.56
CA VAL A 299 -13.63 -4.59 0.09
C VAL A 299 -13.73 -5.73 1.11
N ASP A 300 -13.54 -5.44 2.40
CA ASP A 300 -13.65 -6.46 3.47
C ASP A 300 -15.08 -7.02 3.57
N LYS A 301 -16.10 -6.20 3.34
CA LYS A 301 -17.51 -6.66 3.29
C LYS A 301 -17.79 -7.54 2.05
N ILE A 302 -17.14 -7.23 0.92
CA ILE A 302 -17.32 -7.97 -0.35
C ILE A 302 -16.55 -9.29 -0.31
N LYS A 303 -15.31 -9.32 0.22
CA LYS A 303 -14.52 -10.53 0.43
C LYS A 303 -15.18 -11.44 1.47
N GLY A 304 -14.82 -12.72 1.45
CA GLY A 304 -15.28 -13.70 2.44
C GLY A 304 -15.11 -15.12 1.93
N LYS A 305 -15.34 -16.10 2.81
CA LYS A 305 -15.08 -17.52 2.55
C LYS A 305 -15.70 -18.02 1.24
N LYS A 306 -14.94 -18.80 0.48
CA LYS A 306 -15.41 -19.51 -0.70
C LYS A 306 -16.74 -20.24 -0.39
N GLY A 307 -17.71 -20.14 -1.30
CA GLY A 307 -19.05 -20.72 -1.17
C GLY A 307 -20.04 -19.86 -0.39
N SER A 308 -19.60 -18.84 0.35
CA SER A 308 -20.49 -17.89 1.01
C SER A 308 -21.12 -16.92 0.00
N LYS A 309 -22.28 -16.36 0.31
CA LYS A 309 -23.00 -15.42 -0.57
C LYS A 309 -22.83 -13.99 -0.12
N VAL A 310 -22.67 -13.10 -1.09
CA VAL A 310 -22.70 -11.63 -0.92
C VAL A 310 -23.76 -11.06 -1.86
N ARG A 311 -24.51 -10.08 -1.40
CA ARG A 311 -25.45 -9.31 -2.20
C ARG A 311 -24.92 -7.91 -2.39
N LEU A 312 -24.82 -7.49 -3.64
CA LEU A 312 -24.36 -6.17 -4.01
C LEU A 312 -25.55 -5.39 -4.57
N GLU A 313 -25.79 -4.22 -4.01
CA GLU A 313 -26.64 -3.23 -4.62
C GLU A 313 -25.82 -2.41 -5.60
N ILE A 314 -26.15 -2.53 -6.87
CA ILE A 314 -25.41 -1.99 -8.00
C ILE A 314 -26.21 -0.87 -8.67
N GLU A 315 -25.59 0.31 -8.78
CA GLU A 315 -26.04 1.39 -9.66
C GLU A 315 -25.30 1.26 -10.99
N PRO A 316 -26.00 0.99 -12.12
CA PRO A 316 -25.36 0.85 -13.42
C PRO A 316 -24.74 2.15 -13.91
N GLU A 317 -23.55 2.10 -14.58
CA GLU A 317 -22.90 3.25 -15.20
C GLU A 317 -23.83 4.06 -16.11
N LYS A 318 -24.65 3.35 -16.89
CA LYS A 318 -25.59 3.97 -17.85
C LYS A 318 -26.84 4.58 -17.21
N GLY A 319 -26.88 4.61 -15.87
CA GLY A 319 -28.04 5.03 -15.12
C GLY A 319 -29.18 3.97 -15.10
N GLY A 320 -30.23 4.29 -14.36
CA GLY A 320 -31.37 3.40 -14.19
C GLY A 320 -31.59 3.03 -12.71
N LYS A 321 -32.50 2.09 -12.47
CA LYS A 321 -32.77 1.62 -11.09
C LYS A 321 -31.62 0.74 -10.59
N THR A 322 -31.25 0.90 -9.32
CA THR A 322 -30.33 0.00 -8.63
C THR A 322 -30.83 -1.43 -8.68
N LYS A 323 -29.90 -2.37 -8.70
CA LYS A 323 -30.21 -3.82 -8.77
C LYS A 323 -29.45 -4.57 -7.69
N ILE A 324 -30.13 -5.45 -6.97
CA ILE A 324 -29.48 -6.35 -6.03
C ILE A 324 -29.01 -7.60 -6.78
N ILE A 325 -27.73 -7.87 -6.73
CA ILE A 325 -27.09 -9.01 -7.37
C ILE A 325 -26.45 -9.89 -6.31
N THR A 326 -26.93 -11.12 -6.20
CA THR A 326 -26.34 -12.13 -5.32
C THR A 326 -25.25 -12.87 -6.05
N LEU A 327 -24.07 -12.94 -5.46
CA LEU A 327 -22.90 -13.68 -5.94
C LEU A 327 -22.45 -14.71 -4.90
N VAL A 328 -22.00 -15.86 -5.37
CA VAL A 328 -21.32 -16.85 -4.53
C VAL A 328 -19.82 -16.58 -4.63
N ARG A 329 -19.18 -16.34 -3.49
CA ARG A 329 -17.73 -16.11 -3.44
C ARG A 329 -16.95 -17.35 -3.83
N ASP A 330 -15.83 -17.16 -4.47
CA ASP A 330 -14.95 -18.24 -4.90
C ASP A 330 -13.49 -17.86 -4.65
N LYS A 331 -12.58 -18.83 -4.72
CA LYS A 331 -11.15 -18.57 -4.77
C LYS A 331 -10.83 -17.99 -6.15
N VAL A 332 -10.35 -16.76 -6.19
CA VAL A 332 -10.02 -16.03 -7.41
C VAL A 332 -8.51 -15.94 -7.51
N ARG A 333 -7.93 -16.43 -8.60
CA ARG A 333 -6.52 -16.33 -8.89
C ARG A 333 -6.20 -15.00 -9.58
N ILE A 334 -5.08 -14.39 -9.23
CA ILE A 334 -4.59 -13.14 -9.82
C ILE A 334 -3.65 -13.50 -10.97
N GLU A 335 -4.21 -13.84 -12.14
CA GLU A 335 -3.45 -14.31 -13.31
C GLU A 335 -2.45 -13.28 -13.87
N ASP A 336 -2.69 -11.98 -13.65
CA ASP A 336 -1.79 -10.94 -14.16
C ASP A 336 -0.41 -10.95 -13.51
N SER A 337 -0.31 -11.45 -12.28
CA SER A 337 0.93 -11.58 -11.53
C SER A 337 1.54 -12.99 -11.57
N ALA A 338 0.92 -13.93 -12.29
CA ALA A 338 1.46 -15.29 -12.45
C ALA A 338 2.61 -15.32 -13.49
N ALA A 339 3.44 -16.37 -13.42
CA ALA A 339 4.45 -16.64 -14.43
C ALA A 339 3.81 -16.88 -15.81
N LYS A 340 4.41 -16.33 -16.86
CA LYS A 340 3.88 -16.42 -18.24
C LYS A 340 4.94 -16.89 -19.20
N LEU A 341 4.56 -17.80 -20.11
CA LEU A 341 5.40 -18.31 -21.19
C LEU A 341 5.06 -17.60 -22.51
N THR A 342 6.07 -17.02 -23.14
CA THR A 342 6.05 -16.64 -24.56
C THR A 342 7.08 -17.43 -25.33
N VAL A 343 6.90 -17.59 -26.63
CA VAL A 343 7.91 -18.19 -27.52
C VAL A 343 8.11 -17.26 -28.68
N ASP A 344 9.31 -16.72 -28.77
CA ASP A 344 9.71 -15.76 -29.77
C ASP A 344 10.64 -16.44 -30.82
N LYS A 345 10.52 -16.02 -32.07
CA LYS A 345 11.41 -16.50 -33.14
C LYS A 345 12.59 -15.56 -33.34
N ILE A 346 13.78 -15.99 -32.95
CA ILE A 346 15.02 -15.23 -33.05
C ILE A 346 15.97 -15.98 -33.97
N ASP A 347 16.41 -15.36 -35.06
CA ASP A 347 17.29 -15.95 -36.07
C ASP A 347 16.81 -17.34 -36.56
N GLY A 348 15.52 -17.48 -36.77
CA GLY A 348 14.88 -18.72 -37.21
C GLY A 348 14.65 -19.78 -36.14
N LYS A 349 15.12 -19.56 -34.89
CA LYS A 349 15.02 -20.47 -33.75
C LYS A 349 13.92 -20.04 -32.79
N ASN A 350 13.21 -21.01 -32.26
CA ASN A 350 12.20 -20.74 -31.22
C ASN A 350 12.90 -20.60 -29.86
N ILE A 351 12.78 -19.46 -29.22
CA ILE A 351 13.30 -19.17 -27.89
C ILE A 351 12.12 -18.98 -26.93
N ALA A 352 12.06 -19.80 -25.90
CA ALA A 352 11.07 -19.66 -24.85
C ALA A 352 11.48 -18.58 -23.85
N VAL A 353 10.55 -17.72 -23.44
CA VAL A 353 10.74 -16.74 -22.39
C VAL A 353 9.70 -17.00 -21.31
N ILE A 354 10.14 -17.32 -20.11
CA ILE A 354 9.28 -17.39 -18.92
C ILE A 354 9.53 -16.12 -18.09
N LYS A 355 8.56 -15.22 -18.07
CA LYS A 355 8.59 -14.04 -17.20
C LYS A 355 8.01 -14.39 -15.86
N ILE A 356 8.77 -14.13 -14.78
CA ILE A 356 8.39 -14.36 -13.39
C ILE A 356 8.32 -13.01 -12.66
N PRO A 357 7.12 -12.46 -12.42
CA PRO A 357 6.97 -11.15 -11.76
C PRO A 357 7.32 -11.16 -10.27
N THR A 358 7.11 -12.28 -9.57
CA THR A 358 7.42 -12.47 -8.15
C THR A 358 7.49 -13.97 -7.82
N PHE A 359 8.17 -14.32 -6.72
CA PHE A 359 8.22 -15.71 -6.23
C PHE A 359 7.03 -15.97 -5.30
N TYR A 360 5.86 -16.22 -5.89
CA TYR A 360 4.62 -16.51 -5.18
C TYR A 360 4.49 -18.00 -4.82
N ILE A 361 3.63 -18.34 -3.87
CA ILE A 361 3.39 -19.73 -3.45
C ILE A 361 2.70 -20.51 -4.57
N GLY A 362 3.34 -21.59 -5.04
CA GLY A 362 2.93 -22.41 -6.17
C GLY A 362 3.60 -22.03 -7.50
N LEU A 363 4.58 -21.11 -7.47
CA LEU A 363 5.36 -20.73 -8.66
C LEU A 363 6.08 -21.92 -9.30
N THR A 364 6.71 -22.77 -8.49
CA THR A 364 7.47 -23.94 -8.95
C THR A 364 6.61 -24.86 -9.78
N GLU A 365 5.40 -25.14 -9.30
CA GLU A 365 4.45 -26.00 -10.04
C GLU A 365 3.96 -25.34 -11.32
N ASP A 366 3.75 -24.03 -11.33
CA ASP A 366 3.37 -23.31 -12.55
C ASP A 366 4.51 -23.32 -13.57
N VAL A 367 5.76 -23.09 -13.16
CA VAL A 367 6.92 -23.16 -14.07
C VAL A 367 7.11 -24.59 -14.59
N ARG A 368 6.87 -25.61 -13.77
CA ARG A 368 6.86 -27.02 -14.21
C ARG A 368 5.89 -27.25 -15.38
N LYS A 369 4.69 -26.71 -15.31
CA LYS A 369 3.68 -26.76 -16.38
C LYS A 369 4.16 -25.98 -17.62
N LEU A 370 4.70 -24.77 -17.44
CA LEU A 370 5.22 -23.97 -18.53
C LEU A 370 6.39 -24.62 -19.25
N LEU A 371 7.28 -25.31 -18.52
CA LEU A 371 8.37 -26.11 -19.12
C LEU A 371 7.85 -27.28 -19.95
N SER A 372 6.78 -27.94 -19.49
CA SER A 372 6.11 -28.99 -20.26
C SER A 372 5.46 -28.43 -21.53
N GLU A 373 4.80 -27.29 -21.46
CA GLU A 373 4.23 -26.58 -22.61
C GLU A 373 5.31 -26.16 -23.61
N MET A 374 6.45 -25.65 -23.14
CA MET A 374 7.59 -25.24 -23.94
C MET A 374 8.14 -26.41 -24.80
N LYS A 375 8.21 -27.64 -24.23
CA LYS A 375 8.65 -28.82 -24.98
C LYS A 375 7.76 -29.05 -26.22
N GLY A 376 6.45 -28.85 -26.10
CA GLY A 376 5.51 -28.96 -27.24
C GLY A 376 5.72 -27.89 -28.31
N LYS A 377 6.31 -26.74 -27.95
CA LYS A 377 6.59 -25.62 -28.87
C LYS A 377 7.97 -25.71 -29.55
N LYS A 378 8.74 -26.78 -29.29
CA LYS A 378 10.08 -27.04 -29.87
C LYS A 378 11.07 -25.86 -29.66
N ALA A 379 11.09 -25.28 -28.47
CA ALA A 379 12.02 -24.22 -28.13
C ALA A 379 13.45 -24.78 -28.01
N GLU A 380 14.42 -24.06 -28.59
CA GLU A 380 15.84 -24.44 -28.60
C GLU A 380 16.63 -23.83 -27.44
N GLY A 381 16.01 -22.87 -26.72
CA GLY A 381 16.60 -22.20 -25.56
C GLY A 381 15.52 -21.63 -24.66
N LEU A 382 15.90 -21.38 -23.40
CA LEU A 382 15.03 -20.83 -22.37
C LEU A 382 15.64 -19.55 -21.81
N ILE A 383 14.82 -18.51 -21.71
CA ILE A 383 15.13 -17.29 -20.99
C ILE A 383 14.18 -17.20 -19.78
N ILE A 384 14.74 -17.04 -18.58
CA ILE A 384 13.97 -16.65 -17.40
C ILE A 384 14.11 -15.14 -17.21
N ASP A 385 13.02 -14.40 -17.27
CA ASP A 385 13.02 -12.95 -17.11
C ASP A 385 12.61 -12.59 -15.67
N LEU A 386 13.60 -12.14 -14.87
CA LEU A 386 13.46 -11.67 -13.49
C LEU A 386 13.58 -10.15 -13.37
N ARG A 387 13.56 -9.42 -14.46
CA ARG A 387 13.58 -7.95 -14.42
C ARG A 387 12.30 -7.45 -13.73
N GLU A 388 12.44 -6.45 -12.87
CA GLU A 388 11.37 -5.90 -12.02
C GLU A 388 10.83 -6.89 -10.95
N ASN A 389 11.52 -8.01 -10.70
CA ASN A 389 11.11 -8.98 -9.71
C ASN A 389 11.82 -8.74 -8.36
N GLY A 390 11.11 -8.17 -7.38
CA GLY A 390 11.63 -7.86 -6.04
C GLY A 390 11.82 -9.08 -5.11
N GLY A 391 11.63 -10.31 -5.60
CA GLY A 391 11.76 -11.53 -4.80
C GLY A 391 10.43 -12.17 -4.42
N GLY A 392 10.36 -12.74 -3.23
CA GLY A 392 9.18 -13.44 -2.70
C GLY A 392 9.53 -14.62 -1.79
N SER A 393 8.88 -15.75 -1.97
CA SER A 393 9.02 -16.94 -1.13
C SER A 393 10.39 -17.58 -1.22
N LEU A 394 11.05 -17.76 -0.07
CA LEU A 394 12.32 -18.49 0.02
C LEU A 394 12.13 -19.97 -0.37
N THR A 395 11.04 -20.60 0.03
CA THR A 395 10.74 -22.00 -0.32
C THR A 395 10.62 -22.14 -1.83
N GLU A 396 9.86 -21.28 -2.48
CA GLU A 396 9.65 -21.35 -3.92
C GLU A 396 10.94 -21.14 -4.72
N VAL A 397 11.84 -20.26 -4.28
CA VAL A 397 13.11 -20.09 -5.01
C VAL A 397 14.01 -21.30 -4.88
N ILE A 398 14.01 -21.99 -3.73
CA ILE A 398 14.78 -23.21 -3.54
C ILE A 398 14.24 -24.32 -4.45
N GLU A 399 12.93 -24.58 -4.39
CA GLU A 399 12.26 -25.59 -5.22
C GLU A 399 12.34 -25.27 -6.72
N LEU A 400 12.16 -23.98 -7.09
CA LEU A 400 12.30 -23.58 -8.49
C LEU A 400 13.70 -23.78 -9.05
N THR A 401 14.74 -23.49 -8.24
CA THR A 401 16.13 -23.71 -8.64
C THR A 401 16.39 -25.19 -8.90
N GLY A 402 15.81 -26.10 -8.10
CA GLY A 402 15.86 -27.53 -8.27
C GLY A 402 15.32 -28.06 -9.59
N LEU A 403 14.45 -27.30 -10.28
CA LEU A 403 14.03 -27.67 -11.65
C LEU A 403 15.15 -27.59 -12.69
N PHE A 404 16.26 -26.91 -12.37
CA PHE A 404 17.36 -26.61 -13.30
C PHE A 404 18.72 -27.12 -12.85
N ILE A 405 18.90 -27.52 -11.58
CA ILE A 405 20.10 -28.16 -11.06
C ILE A 405 19.79 -29.63 -10.68
N LYS A 406 20.82 -30.45 -10.49
CA LYS A 406 20.61 -31.87 -10.11
C LYS A 406 20.60 -32.07 -8.62
N GLU A 407 21.47 -31.39 -7.91
CA GLU A 407 21.65 -31.49 -6.46
C GLU A 407 22.48 -30.34 -5.94
N GLY A 408 22.49 -30.11 -4.64
CA GLY A 408 23.39 -29.23 -3.94
C GLY A 408 22.72 -27.96 -3.34
N PRO A 409 23.53 -27.15 -2.67
CA PRO A 409 23.04 -25.98 -1.95
C PRO A 409 22.54 -24.87 -2.89
N VAL A 410 21.42 -24.28 -2.53
CA VAL A 410 20.83 -23.13 -3.23
C VAL A 410 21.12 -21.82 -2.49
N VAL A 411 21.01 -21.83 -1.16
CA VAL A 411 21.23 -20.64 -0.32
C VAL A 411 21.58 -21.04 1.12
N GLN A 412 22.35 -20.18 1.78
CA GLN A 412 22.66 -20.32 3.23
C GLN A 412 21.99 -19.17 3.99
N VAL A 413 21.41 -19.47 5.14
CA VAL A 413 20.79 -18.50 6.04
C VAL A 413 21.48 -18.59 7.41
N ARG A 414 22.04 -17.47 7.88
CA ARG A 414 22.59 -17.32 9.22
C ARG A 414 21.55 -16.63 10.12
N ASP A 415 21.26 -17.21 11.27
CA ASP A 415 20.31 -16.64 12.23
C ASP A 415 20.98 -15.72 13.26
N ALA A 416 20.18 -15.14 14.17
CA ALA A 416 20.63 -14.23 15.22
C ALA A 416 21.56 -14.88 16.26
N PHE A 417 21.77 -16.19 16.22
CA PHE A 417 22.65 -16.98 17.09
C PHE A 417 23.86 -17.53 16.33
N ASP A 418 24.17 -16.96 15.16
CA ASP A 418 25.25 -17.38 14.26
C ASP A 418 25.14 -18.83 13.74
N ARG A 419 23.97 -19.43 13.84
CA ARG A 419 23.75 -20.77 13.28
C ARG A 419 23.48 -20.66 11.80
N ILE A 420 24.24 -21.41 11.00
CA ILE A 420 24.09 -21.47 9.55
C ILE A 420 23.21 -22.65 9.18
N LYS A 421 22.14 -22.37 8.42
CA LYS A 421 21.31 -23.38 7.79
C LYS A 421 21.55 -23.32 6.28
N VAL A 422 22.01 -24.43 5.73
CA VAL A 422 22.10 -24.63 4.28
C VAL A 422 20.75 -25.14 3.79
N HIS A 423 20.25 -24.53 2.74
CA HIS A 423 19.05 -24.97 2.04
C HIS A 423 19.45 -25.54 0.69
N GLU A 424 19.11 -26.79 0.48
CA GLU A 424 19.38 -27.56 -0.72
C GLU A 424 18.08 -27.83 -1.47
N ASP A 425 18.17 -28.24 -2.73
CA ASP A 425 17.02 -28.74 -3.46
C ASP A 425 16.43 -29.95 -2.72
N PRO A 426 15.12 -29.94 -2.40
CA PRO A 426 14.48 -31.05 -1.70
C PRO A 426 14.31 -32.31 -2.56
N ASP A 427 14.33 -32.16 -3.89
CA ASP A 427 14.01 -33.22 -4.86
C ASP A 427 15.24 -33.60 -5.68
N ALA A 428 16.30 -34.15 -5.04
CA ALA A 428 17.51 -34.63 -5.73
C ALA A 428 17.15 -35.46 -7.01
N ASP A 429 17.86 -35.26 -8.10
CA ASP A 429 17.70 -35.90 -9.42
C ASP A 429 16.52 -35.48 -10.28
N THR A 430 15.83 -34.37 -10.00
CA THR A 430 14.61 -33.98 -10.75
C THR A 430 14.81 -32.79 -11.71
N SER A 431 16.04 -32.50 -12.16
CA SER A 431 16.23 -31.47 -13.21
C SER A 431 15.29 -31.75 -14.40
N LEU A 432 14.41 -30.80 -14.67
CA LEU A 432 13.40 -30.91 -15.75
C LEU A 432 13.87 -30.34 -17.08
N TYR A 433 14.89 -29.48 -17.05
CA TYR A 433 15.39 -28.79 -18.22
C TYR A 433 16.92 -28.66 -18.21
N ASP A 434 17.59 -29.35 -19.12
CA ASP A 434 19.06 -29.35 -19.27
C ASP A 434 19.54 -28.52 -20.47
N GLY A 435 18.64 -27.91 -21.23
CA GLY A 435 18.95 -27.14 -22.42
C GLY A 435 19.65 -25.81 -22.13
N LYS A 436 19.97 -25.06 -23.17
CA LYS A 436 20.60 -23.72 -23.08
C LYS A 436 19.70 -22.76 -22.33
N MET A 437 20.26 -22.07 -21.36
CA MET A 437 19.48 -21.19 -20.45
C MET A 437 20.18 -19.85 -20.23
N MET A 438 19.37 -18.81 -20.15
CA MET A 438 19.76 -17.44 -19.79
C MET A 438 18.80 -16.91 -18.71
N VAL A 439 19.31 -16.11 -17.79
CA VAL A 439 18.50 -15.38 -16.81
C VAL A 439 18.71 -13.88 -17.01
N MET A 440 17.63 -13.15 -17.20
CA MET A 440 17.65 -11.70 -17.35
C MET A 440 17.34 -11.02 -16.00
N ILE A 441 18.21 -10.10 -15.60
CA ILE A 441 18.12 -9.36 -14.32
C ILE A 441 18.28 -7.85 -14.55
N ASN A 442 17.82 -7.06 -13.57
CA ASN A 442 18.12 -5.64 -13.51
C ASN A 442 18.22 -5.15 -12.05
N ARG A 443 18.41 -3.83 -11.85
CA ARG A 443 18.56 -3.22 -10.53
C ARG A 443 17.35 -3.44 -9.58
N HIS A 444 16.20 -3.83 -10.08
CA HIS A 444 14.99 -4.17 -9.30
C HIS A 444 14.86 -5.66 -9.02
N SER A 445 15.72 -6.50 -9.59
CA SER A 445 15.82 -7.91 -9.24
C SER A 445 16.42 -8.02 -7.84
N ALA A 446 15.65 -8.53 -6.86
CA ALA A 446 16.06 -8.53 -5.46
C ALA A 446 15.74 -9.85 -4.75
N SER A 447 16.46 -10.15 -3.64
CA SER A 447 16.15 -11.24 -2.71
C SER A 447 16.07 -12.61 -3.42
N ALA A 448 14.91 -13.28 -3.49
CA ALA A 448 14.74 -14.58 -4.16
C ALA A 448 15.21 -14.56 -5.64
N SER A 449 15.05 -13.45 -6.35
CA SER A 449 15.61 -13.31 -7.71
C SER A 449 17.12 -13.37 -7.73
N GLU A 450 17.78 -12.80 -6.71
CA GLU A 450 19.23 -12.83 -6.58
C GLU A 450 19.72 -14.23 -6.19
N ILE A 451 18.98 -14.93 -5.29
CA ILE A 451 19.27 -16.32 -4.94
C ILE A 451 19.23 -17.22 -6.18
N PHE A 452 18.15 -17.12 -6.97
CA PHE A 452 17.99 -17.91 -8.20
C PHE A 452 19.10 -17.65 -9.21
N ALA A 453 19.36 -16.37 -9.50
CA ALA A 453 20.39 -15.99 -10.47
C ALA A 453 21.79 -16.40 -10.03
N ALA A 454 22.14 -16.17 -8.75
CA ALA A 454 23.42 -16.53 -8.18
C ALA A 454 23.65 -18.07 -8.17
N ALA A 455 22.67 -18.83 -7.71
CA ALA A 455 22.76 -20.29 -7.73
C ALA A 455 23.01 -20.83 -9.14
N LEU A 456 22.22 -20.40 -10.12
CA LEU A 456 22.41 -20.85 -11.51
C LEU A 456 23.72 -20.39 -12.12
N GLN A 457 24.25 -19.24 -11.70
CA GLN A 457 25.57 -18.74 -12.10
C GLN A 457 26.67 -19.62 -11.52
N ASP A 458 26.63 -19.90 -10.21
CA ASP A 458 27.64 -20.67 -9.50
C ASP A 458 27.73 -22.13 -10.01
N TYR A 459 26.57 -22.71 -10.36
CA TYR A 459 26.51 -24.02 -11.00
C TYR A 459 26.86 -24.00 -12.51
N ASN A 460 27.22 -22.85 -13.09
CA ASN A 460 27.39 -22.67 -14.53
C ASN A 460 26.21 -23.16 -15.38
N ARG A 461 25.00 -23.11 -14.78
CA ARG A 461 23.79 -23.64 -15.39
C ARG A 461 23.14 -22.66 -16.37
N ALA A 462 23.29 -21.36 -16.15
CA ALA A 462 22.73 -20.30 -16.97
C ALA A 462 23.71 -19.15 -17.18
N ILE A 463 23.56 -18.44 -18.30
CA ILE A 463 24.22 -17.15 -18.51
C ILE A 463 23.35 -16.07 -17.88
N ILE A 464 23.93 -15.27 -16.99
CA ILE A 464 23.24 -14.17 -16.34
C ILE A 464 23.49 -12.90 -17.14
N VAL A 465 22.42 -12.20 -17.54
CA VAL A 465 22.49 -11.01 -18.43
C VAL A 465 21.66 -9.87 -17.85
N GLY A 466 22.21 -8.67 -17.88
CA GLY A 466 21.50 -7.44 -17.51
C GLY A 466 22.33 -6.48 -16.68
N GLN A 467 21.74 -5.90 -15.67
CA GLN A 467 22.36 -4.92 -14.77
C GLN A 467 22.63 -5.56 -13.40
N THR A 468 23.51 -4.93 -12.61
CA THR A 468 23.70 -5.28 -11.20
C THR A 468 22.34 -5.28 -10.46
N THR A 469 22.10 -6.31 -9.69
CA THR A 469 20.88 -6.50 -8.91
C THR A 469 20.82 -5.58 -7.68
N PHE A 470 19.73 -5.63 -6.94
CA PHE A 470 19.46 -4.72 -5.81
C PHE A 470 20.45 -4.90 -4.65
N GLY A 471 20.84 -6.14 -4.32
CA GLY A 471 21.75 -6.43 -3.20
C GLY A 471 21.05 -6.71 -1.88
N LYS A 472 19.85 -7.31 -1.90
CA LYS A 472 19.12 -7.66 -0.67
C LYS A 472 19.52 -9.03 -0.15
N GLY A 473 20.40 -9.06 0.84
CA GLY A 473 20.89 -10.28 1.49
C GLY A 473 20.22 -10.63 2.83
N THR A 474 19.05 -10.08 3.14
CA THR A 474 18.31 -10.33 4.40
C THR A 474 17.03 -11.11 4.14
N VAL A 475 16.69 -12.02 5.08
CA VAL A 475 15.48 -12.85 5.05
C VAL A 475 14.52 -12.42 6.14
N GLN A 476 13.27 -12.11 5.76
CA GLN A 476 12.19 -11.81 6.69
C GLN A 476 11.31 -13.04 6.88
N GLN A 477 10.87 -13.26 8.11
CA GLN A 477 9.92 -14.32 8.46
C GLN A 477 8.64 -13.69 9.01
N SER A 478 7.49 -14.10 8.47
CA SER A 478 6.20 -13.75 9.07
C SER A 478 6.03 -14.49 10.40
N ARG A 479 5.68 -13.76 11.45
CA ARG A 479 5.40 -14.26 12.80
C ARG A 479 4.09 -13.71 13.31
N SER A 480 3.18 -14.56 13.80
CA SER A 480 1.91 -14.19 14.44
C SER A 480 2.06 -14.06 15.97
#